data_3f337369e638de5bfba54a9dee3b0419
#
_entry.id   3f337369e638de5bfba54a9dee3b0419
#
_cell.length_a   1.000
_cell.length_b   1.000
_cell.length_c   1.000
_cell.angle_alpha   90.00
_cell.angle_beta   90.00
_cell.angle_gamma   90.00
#
_symmetry.space_group_name_H-M   'P 1'
#
loop_
_entity.id
_entity.type
_entity.pdbx_description
1 polymer ?
#
loop_
_entity_poly.entity_id
_entity_poly.type
_entity_poly.pdbx_seq_one_letter_code
_entity_poly.pdbx_strand_id
1 'polypeptide(L)'
;MPRKTSFCNAALLRSDIKRYWPLLFLYVAVWVVILPMQILSASRECDGVAEGIMTVLQLRQHNVIIQSIPASVVMSLLFGCFAAMAVWSYLMSGRTVGLMHALPVTRTQAFFSHVLSALGALTAGNVLIFLLTALCSAGFSYVDWAALGTWLLLTELMALFFFALGSLCAMVTGWLLAVPVLYGAMNVIALLLYAVISTMTQMFYFGYSNSDIPEFITWLTPVGRIWDAVANGGAQPIEVQFREPIGTQSYQRVQLPASAFSTCIIYAAVGIALLALVWWLYKKRPSETAGDAMSFRWLRPIARWSIGLCGGLGLGLFLRYTAFIDGGFACLLICQLVMGVICFFAAQMLLQKKFRIFNKRWWLETAAMVLVLAAVTVCVKLDITGYQHRVPDAEDVTSVHFSASYADFTADDPAAVESVISLHRAILEQYDETGERLENQTYLDTEGGPITRYVRVDYQLRNGTSLRREWRVSIVNGSDVHRLLTQLVNRTDSRESLIGIDSLARYGGVNAVISGYVRRYDTDEVAELTRQQAQDLASLALADAANSSGPLDPRSDDFYSYAKGYDMDIQLRVVIDRETSTTVPLNVPAFALRMQKFIDGLEFQVDGTYDSSTVAVDEILYN
;
A
#
# COMPACT_ATOMS: atom_id res chain seq x y z
N MET A 1 -4.37 -60.79 9.37
CA MET A 1 -5.23 -59.64 9.02
C MET A 1 -4.36 -58.47 8.65
N PRO A 2 -4.40 -57.90 7.46
CA PRO A 2 -3.63 -56.70 7.14
C PRO A 2 -4.17 -55.55 8.01
N ARG A 3 -3.34 -54.98 8.89
CA ARG A 3 -3.65 -53.76 9.66
C ARG A 3 -4.07 -52.68 8.67
N LYS A 4 -5.29 -52.17 8.81
CA LYS A 4 -5.72 -50.97 8.09
C LYS A 4 -4.67 -49.91 8.33
N THR A 5 -3.93 -49.53 7.28
CA THR A 5 -2.89 -48.49 7.35
C THR A 5 -3.62 -47.15 7.54
N SER A 6 -3.70 -46.69 8.80
CA SER A 6 -4.17 -45.34 9.10
C SER A 6 -3.28 -44.32 8.38
N PHE A 7 -3.88 -43.31 7.76
CA PHE A 7 -3.17 -42.21 7.11
C PHE A 7 -2.31 -41.38 8.07
N CYS A 8 -2.60 -41.40 9.36
CA CYS A 8 -1.91 -40.67 10.42
C CYS A 8 -1.48 -41.60 11.55
N ASN A 9 -0.36 -41.26 12.20
CA ASN A 9 0.13 -41.96 13.40
C ASN A 9 -0.16 -41.09 14.64
N ALA A 10 -1.09 -41.52 15.49
CA ALA A 10 -1.49 -40.81 16.69
C ALA A 10 -0.35 -40.59 17.71
N ALA A 11 0.64 -41.51 17.74
CA ALA A 11 1.80 -41.36 18.63
C ALA A 11 2.71 -40.21 18.20
N LEU A 12 2.95 -40.04 16.88
CA LEU A 12 3.70 -38.90 16.33
C LEU A 12 2.97 -37.60 16.58
N LEU A 13 1.68 -37.52 16.30
CA LEU A 13 0.87 -36.33 16.53
C LEU A 13 0.92 -35.90 17.99
N ARG A 14 0.75 -36.84 18.95
CA ARG A 14 0.84 -36.55 20.38
C ARG A 14 2.24 -36.10 20.80
N SER A 15 3.28 -36.67 20.20
CA SER A 15 4.68 -36.28 20.43
C SER A 15 4.94 -34.86 19.97
N ASP A 16 4.47 -34.48 18.78
CA ASP A 16 4.65 -33.14 18.23
C ASP A 16 3.93 -32.09 19.09
N ILE A 17 2.68 -32.31 19.46
CA ILE A 17 1.91 -31.41 20.32
C ILE A 17 2.62 -31.22 21.66
N LYS A 18 3.11 -32.31 22.30
CA LYS A 18 3.84 -32.21 23.56
C LYS A 18 5.16 -31.46 23.45
N ARG A 19 5.81 -31.55 22.30
CA ARG A 19 7.09 -30.90 22.04
C ARG A 19 6.95 -29.40 21.80
N TYR A 20 5.88 -29.00 21.08
CA TYR A 20 5.72 -27.62 20.60
C TYR A 20 4.64 -26.83 21.34
N TRP A 21 4.11 -27.35 22.46
CA TRP A 21 3.11 -26.65 23.26
C TRP A 21 3.54 -25.22 23.70
N PRO A 22 4.86 -24.91 23.97
CA PRO A 22 5.22 -23.54 24.34
C PRO A 22 4.98 -22.54 23.22
N LEU A 23 5.15 -22.97 21.96
CA LEU A 23 4.84 -22.15 20.79
C LEU A 23 3.34 -21.86 20.69
N LEU A 24 2.51 -22.89 20.92
CA LEU A 24 1.05 -22.73 20.95
C LEU A 24 0.60 -21.83 22.10
N PHE A 25 1.21 -21.99 23.29
CA PHE A 25 0.93 -21.12 24.43
C PHE A 25 1.26 -19.65 24.12
N LEU A 26 2.42 -19.37 23.55
CA LEU A 26 2.79 -18.01 23.12
C LEU A 26 1.81 -17.44 22.09
N TYR A 27 1.41 -18.26 21.10
CA TYR A 27 0.41 -17.89 20.11
C TYR A 27 -0.91 -17.46 20.76
N VAL A 28 -1.45 -18.30 21.64
CA VAL A 28 -2.70 -18.02 22.35
C VAL A 28 -2.55 -16.80 23.27
N ALA A 29 -1.43 -16.67 23.99
CA ALA A 29 -1.19 -15.55 24.89
C ALA A 29 -1.19 -14.20 24.16
N VAL A 30 -0.56 -14.12 22.99
CA VAL A 30 -0.58 -12.89 22.15
C VAL A 30 -1.99 -12.60 21.67
N TRP A 31 -2.72 -13.61 21.19
CA TRP A 31 -4.11 -13.43 20.74
C TRP A 31 -5.07 -13.01 21.86
N VAL A 32 -4.88 -13.50 23.08
CA VAL A 32 -5.69 -13.06 24.24
C VAL A 32 -5.58 -11.55 24.45
N VAL A 33 -4.39 -10.99 24.26
CA VAL A 33 -4.18 -9.53 24.35
C VAL A 33 -4.81 -8.79 23.18
N ILE A 34 -4.69 -9.32 21.97
CA ILE A 34 -5.16 -8.64 20.74
C ILE A 34 -6.71 -8.64 20.62
N LEU A 35 -7.39 -9.69 21.04
CA LEU A 35 -8.83 -9.79 20.78
C LEU A 35 -9.68 -9.90 22.06
N PRO A 36 -9.63 -10.95 22.92
CA PRO A 36 -10.46 -11.02 24.11
C PRO A 36 -10.31 -9.83 25.08
N MET A 37 -9.07 -9.37 25.33
CA MET A 37 -8.84 -8.23 26.22
C MET A 37 -9.35 -6.91 25.65
N GLN A 38 -9.22 -6.71 24.33
CA GLN A 38 -9.74 -5.54 23.64
C GLN A 38 -11.28 -5.50 23.69
N ILE A 39 -11.95 -6.65 23.53
CA ILE A 39 -13.41 -6.74 23.69
C ILE A 39 -13.82 -6.37 25.12
N LEU A 40 -13.13 -6.87 26.13
CA LEU A 40 -13.42 -6.52 27.53
C LEU A 40 -13.24 -5.02 27.78
N SER A 41 -12.18 -4.40 27.25
CA SER A 41 -11.93 -2.98 27.39
C SER A 41 -13.02 -2.15 26.71
N ALA A 42 -13.26 -2.41 25.41
CA ALA A 42 -14.25 -1.68 24.62
C ALA A 42 -15.70 -1.80 25.17
N SER A 43 -16.03 -2.97 25.75
CA SER A 43 -17.36 -3.20 26.31
C SER A 43 -17.56 -2.54 27.66
N ARG A 44 -16.53 -2.41 28.51
CA ARG A 44 -16.61 -1.72 29.81
C ARG A 44 -16.87 -0.23 29.68
N GLU A 45 -16.40 0.40 28.61
CA GLU A 45 -16.66 1.84 28.35
C GLU A 45 -18.12 2.13 28.00
N CYS A 46 -18.94 1.09 27.76
CA CYS A 46 -20.35 1.20 27.43
C CYS A 46 -21.28 0.81 28.59
N ASP A 47 -20.81 0.76 29.84
CA ASP A 47 -21.63 0.41 31.00
C ASP A 47 -22.66 1.55 31.32
N GLY A 48 -23.91 1.35 30.89
CA GLY A 48 -25.04 2.24 31.17
C GLY A 48 -26.34 1.73 30.56
N VAL A 49 -27.45 1.92 31.23
CA VAL A 49 -28.80 1.42 30.83
C VAL A 49 -29.56 2.51 30.06
N ALA A 50 -29.14 2.88 28.86
CA ALA A 50 -29.93 3.75 27.99
C ALA A 50 -30.20 3.10 26.64
N GLU A 51 -31.39 3.31 26.07
CA GLU A 51 -31.66 3.00 24.67
C GLU A 51 -30.61 3.69 23.80
N GLY A 52 -30.03 2.98 22.85
CA GLY A 52 -28.89 3.46 22.05
C GLY A 52 -27.53 2.88 22.50
N ILE A 53 -27.27 2.71 23.81
CA ILE A 53 -26.01 2.15 24.32
C ILE A 53 -25.78 0.71 23.82
N MET A 54 -26.88 -0.07 23.73
CA MET A 54 -26.78 -1.45 23.22
C MET A 54 -26.32 -1.49 21.77
N THR A 55 -26.77 -0.55 20.95
CA THR A 55 -26.32 -0.43 19.55
C THR A 55 -24.86 -0.01 19.47
N VAL A 56 -24.42 0.91 20.32
CA VAL A 56 -23.00 1.33 20.40
C VAL A 56 -22.11 0.17 20.86
N LEU A 57 -22.56 -0.61 21.85
CA LEU A 57 -21.86 -1.80 22.31
C LEU A 57 -21.68 -2.83 21.17
N GLN A 58 -22.76 -3.11 20.43
CA GLN A 58 -22.71 -4.01 19.27
C GLN A 58 -21.72 -3.53 18.22
N LEU A 59 -21.76 -2.24 17.91
CA LEU A 59 -20.90 -1.61 16.93
C LEU A 59 -19.42 -1.64 17.38
N ARG A 60 -19.14 -1.32 18.64
CA ARG A 60 -17.77 -1.39 19.19
C ARG A 60 -17.20 -2.80 19.17
N GLN A 61 -17.98 -3.80 19.58
CA GLN A 61 -17.55 -5.19 19.51
C GLN A 61 -17.29 -5.64 18.06
N HIS A 62 -18.18 -5.29 17.13
CA HIS A 62 -17.98 -5.52 15.70
C HIS A 62 -16.67 -4.90 15.21
N ASN A 63 -16.45 -3.62 15.50
CA ASN A 63 -15.26 -2.90 15.05
C ASN A 63 -13.98 -3.51 15.61
N VAL A 64 -13.93 -3.87 16.89
CA VAL A 64 -12.76 -4.52 17.51
C VAL A 64 -12.43 -5.84 16.81
N ILE A 65 -13.44 -6.68 16.53
CA ILE A 65 -13.25 -7.96 15.85
C ILE A 65 -12.74 -7.74 14.43
N ILE A 66 -13.37 -6.88 13.65
CA ILE A 66 -12.97 -6.63 12.26
C ILE A 66 -11.59 -5.97 12.19
N GLN A 67 -11.30 -5.00 13.04
CA GLN A 67 -9.98 -4.35 13.13
C GLN A 67 -8.86 -5.29 13.61
N SER A 68 -9.19 -6.41 14.24
CA SER A 68 -8.19 -7.43 14.61
C SER A 68 -7.78 -8.35 13.44
N ILE A 69 -8.54 -8.37 12.33
CA ILE A 69 -8.24 -9.24 11.18
C ILE A 69 -6.88 -8.95 10.53
N PRO A 70 -6.44 -7.70 10.33
CA PRO A 70 -5.08 -7.43 9.87
C PRO A 70 -3.98 -8.01 10.76
N ALA A 71 -4.20 -8.07 12.09
CA ALA A 71 -3.27 -8.75 12.99
C ALA A 71 -3.15 -10.26 12.69
N SER A 72 -4.19 -10.89 12.14
CA SER A 72 -4.15 -12.28 11.70
C SER A 72 -3.12 -12.53 10.60
N VAL A 73 -2.83 -11.53 9.74
CA VAL A 73 -1.78 -11.65 8.72
C VAL A 73 -0.42 -11.82 9.40
N VAL A 74 -0.11 -10.94 10.37
CA VAL A 74 1.16 -10.97 11.11
C VAL A 74 1.30 -12.26 11.92
N MET A 75 0.23 -12.64 12.63
CA MET A 75 0.21 -13.85 13.45
C MET A 75 0.36 -15.11 12.59
N SER A 76 -0.35 -15.20 11.46
CA SER A 76 -0.25 -16.33 10.53
C SER A 76 1.11 -16.37 9.84
N LEU A 77 1.68 -15.21 9.47
CA LEU A 77 3.02 -15.09 8.90
C LEU A 77 4.08 -15.65 9.86
N LEU A 78 4.10 -15.16 11.11
CA LEU A 78 5.09 -15.55 12.10
C LEU A 78 4.90 -16.99 12.57
N PHE A 79 3.71 -17.30 13.04
CA PHE A 79 3.44 -18.62 13.63
C PHE A 79 3.28 -19.73 12.60
N GLY A 80 2.89 -19.42 11.35
CA GLY A 80 2.97 -20.35 10.22
C GLY A 80 4.41 -20.78 9.94
N CYS A 81 5.36 -19.82 9.93
CA CYS A 81 6.78 -20.11 9.79
C CYS A 81 7.32 -20.91 10.99
N PHE A 82 7.03 -20.48 12.23
CA PHE A 82 7.50 -21.18 13.42
C PHE A 82 6.93 -22.59 13.54
N ALA A 83 5.65 -22.80 13.23
CA ALA A 83 5.04 -24.12 13.21
C ALA A 83 5.71 -25.03 12.17
N ALA A 84 5.98 -24.50 10.96
CA ALA A 84 6.71 -25.24 9.94
C ALA A 84 8.14 -25.57 10.40
N MET A 85 8.87 -24.61 10.98
CA MET A 85 10.20 -24.85 11.55
C MET A 85 10.16 -25.90 12.66
N ALA A 86 9.19 -25.81 13.56
CA ALA A 86 9.04 -26.72 14.67
C ALA A 86 8.86 -28.16 14.16
N VAL A 87 7.85 -28.37 13.31
CA VAL A 87 7.46 -29.69 12.82
C VAL A 87 8.54 -30.32 11.93
N TRP A 88 9.19 -29.53 11.06
CA TRP A 88 10.22 -30.03 10.14
C TRP A 88 11.66 -29.94 10.69
N SER A 89 11.86 -29.46 11.93
CA SER A 89 13.18 -29.31 12.55
C SER A 89 13.99 -30.60 12.57
N TYR A 90 13.37 -31.77 12.68
CA TYR A 90 14.05 -33.05 12.69
C TYR A 90 14.78 -33.34 11.36
N LEU A 91 14.35 -32.75 10.24
CA LEU A 91 14.99 -32.87 8.92
C LEU A 91 16.31 -32.08 8.81
N MET A 92 16.60 -31.21 9.80
CA MET A 92 17.76 -30.31 9.77
C MET A 92 18.98 -30.89 10.52
N SER A 93 18.81 -32.00 11.26
CA SER A 93 19.89 -32.66 11.99
C SER A 93 19.99 -34.13 11.61
N GLY A 94 21.20 -34.58 11.25
CA GLY A 94 21.44 -35.97 10.84
C GLY A 94 21.08 -37.00 11.91
N ARG A 95 21.28 -36.65 13.22
CA ARG A 95 20.91 -37.52 14.35
C ARG A 95 19.38 -37.73 14.41
N THR A 96 18.61 -36.67 14.30
CA THR A 96 17.13 -36.74 14.40
C THR A 96 16.51 -37.36 13.16
N VAL A 97 17.05 -37.12 11.98
CA VAL A 97 16.62 -37.77 10.73
C VAL A 97 16.78 -39.30 10.82
N GLY A 98 17.97 -39.78 11.27
CA GLY A 98 18.21 -41.20 11.45
C GLY A 98 17.24 -41.86 12.43
N LEU A 99 16.96 -41.20 13.56
CA LEU A 99 16.00 -41.68 14.57
C LEU A 99 14.57 -41.78 13.97
N MET A 100 14.13 -40.75 13.24
CA MET A 100 12.77 -40.74 12.66
C MET A 100 12.60 -41.78 11.55
N HIS A 101 13.63 -42.03 10.75
CA HIS A 101 13.57 -43.05 9.72
C HIS A 101 13.70 -44.50 10.25
N ALA A 102 14.16 -44.69 11.51
CA ALA A 102 14.16 -45.98 12.17
C ALA A 102 12.78 -46.37 12.74
N LEU A 103 11.83 -45.44 12.81
CA LEU A 103 10.47 -45.72 13.27
C LEU A 103 9.71 -46.54 12.21
N PRO A 104 8.80 -47.48 12.62
CA PRO A 104 8.00 -48.28 11.72
C PRO A 104 6.81 -47.47 11.15
N VAL A 105 7.11 -46.34 10.49
CA VAL A 105 6.14 -45.42 9.94
C VAL A 105 6.52 -45.11 8.48
N THR A 106 5.54 -45.13 7.59
CA THR A 106 5.78 -44.74 6.19
C THR A 106 6.01 -43.23 6.08
N ARG A 107 6.80 -42.78 5.10
CA ARG A 107 7.01 -41.34 4.83
C ARG A 107 5.70 -40.57 4.69
N THR A 108 4.70 -41.18 4.04
CA THR A 108 3.38 -40.56 3.85
C THR A 108 2.67 -40.36 5.19
N GLN A 109 2.66 -41.38 6.06
CA GLN A 109 2.06 -41.27 7.41
C GLN A 109 2.77 -40.21 8.27
N ALA A 110 4.10 -40.18 8.22
CA ALA A 110 4.88 -39.16 8.93
C ALA A 110 4.50 -37.75 8.44
N PHE A 111 4.44 -37.55 7.11
CA PHE A 111 4.08 -36.26 6.52
C PHE A 111 2.71 -35.77 7.01
N PHE A 112 1.66 -36.58 6.83
CA PHE A 112 0.30 -36.19 7.23
C PHE A 112 0.17 -36.02 8.76
N SER A 113 0.88 -36.82 9.57
CA SER A 113 0.88 -36.64 11.02
C SER A 113 1.50 -35.30 11.41
N HIS A 114 2.60 -34.89 10.82
CA HIS A 114 3.28 -33.63 11.08
C HIS A 114 2.47 -32.41 10.60
N VAL A 115 1.87 -32.47 9.40
CA VAL A 115 1.00 -31.42 8.89
C VAL A 115 -0.24 -31.26 9.76
N LEU A 116 -0.88 -32.38 10.12
CA LEU A 116 -2.09 -32.35 10.95
C LEU A 116 -1.79 -31.88 12.39
N SER A 117 -0.61 -32.21 12.94
CA SER A 117 -0.21 -31.73 14.26
C SER A 117 -0.01 -30.20 14.28
N ALA A 118 0.61 -29.65 13.24
CA ALA A 118 0.88 -28.22 13.16
C ALA A 118 -0.39 -27.40 12.87
N LEU A 119 -1.13 -27.74 11.82
CA LEU A 119 -2.39 -27.06 11.48
C LEU A 119 -3.42 -27.26 12.58
N GLY A 120 -3.57 -28.49 13.09
CA GLY A 120 -4.51 -28.79 14.17
C GLY A 120 -4.21 -28.04 15.46
N ALA A 121 -2.91 -27.78 15.77
CA ALA A 121 -2.55 -26.96 16.91
C ALA A 121 -2.91 -25.46 16.69
N LEU A 122 -2.66 -24.91 15.49
CA LEU A 122 -3.05 -23.53 15.15
C LEU A 122 -4.57 -23.37 15.17
N THR A 123 -5.31 -24.29 14.54
CA THR A 123 -6.78 -24.31 14.57
C THR A 123 -7.32 -24.42 16.00
N ALA A 124 -6.76 -25.30 16.83
CA ALA A 124 -7.16 -25.42 18.24
C ALA A 124 -6.93 -24.10 19.00
N GLY A 125 -5.81 -23.40 18.73
CA GLY A 125 -5.53 -22.07 19.26
C GLY A 125 -6.56 -21.04 18.83
N ASN A 126 -6.86 -20.97 17.54
CA ASN A 126 -7.86 -20.04 16.98
C ASN A 126 -9.28 -20.31 17.51
N VAL A 127 -9.68 -21.58 17.60
CA VAL A 127 -10.97 -21.96 18.19
C VAL A 127 -11.04 -21.60 19.67
N LEU A 128 -9.93 -21.77 20.42
CA LEU A 128 -9.86 -21.35 21.82
C LEU A 128 -10.04 -19.83 21.94
N ILE A 129 -9.38 -19.03 21.12
CA ILE A 129 -9.53 -17.56 21.11
C ILE A 129 -10.94 -17.15 20.71
N PHE A 130 -11.52 -17.79 19.69
CA PHE A 130 -12.90 -17.59 19.30
C PHE A 130 -13.87 -17.81 20.49
N LEU A 131 -13.71 -18.92 21.20
CA LEU A 131 -14.56 -19.24 22.35
C LEU A 131 -14.34 -18.28 23.52
N LEU A 132 -13.08 -17.91 23.81
CA LEU A 132 -12.77 -16.93 24.86
C LEU A 132 -13.35 -15.55 24.52
N THR A 133 -13.24 -15.12 23.26
CA THR A 133 -13.82 -13.84 22.80
C THR A 133 -15.34 -13.87 22.88
N ALA A 134 -15.97 -14.95 22.44
CA ALA A 134 -17.41 -15.13 22.56
C ALA A 134 -17.87 -15.11 24.03
N LEU A 135 -17.12 -15.73 24.93
CA LEU A 135 -17.41 -15.72 26.37
C LEU A 135 -17.28 -14.31 26.95
N CYS A 136 -16.23 -13.57 26.60
CA CYS A 136 -16.05 -12.16 27.01
C CYS A 136 -17.20 -11.29 26.51
N SER A 137 -17.58 -11.43 25.24
CA SER A 137 -18.72 -10.70 24.63
C SER A 137 -20.05 -11.04 25.29
N ALA A 138 -20.30 -12.32 25.58
CA ALA A 138 -21.53 -12.80 26.22
C ALA A 138 -21.72 -12.20 27.62
N GLY A 139 -20.63 -11.88 28.33
CA GLY A 139 -20.69 -11.17 29.62
C GLY A 139 -21.35 -9.79 29.54
N PHE A 140 -21.46 -9.20 28.35
CA PHE A 140 -22.15 -7.94 28.04
C PHE A 140 -23.45 -8.15 27.27
N SER A 141 -24.04 -9.33 27.34
CA SER A 141 -25.33 -9.71 26.75
C SER A 141 -25.41 -9.68 25.23
N TYR A 142 -24.27 -9.58 24.52
CA TYR A 142 -24.24 -9.62 23.05
C TYR A 142 -22.99 -10.33 22.53
N VAL A 143 -23.14 -11.08 21.44
CA VAL A 143 -22.03 -11.74 20.72
C VAL A 143 -22.26 -11.58 19.22
N ASP A 144 -21.30 -10.93 18.54
CA ASP A 144 -21.31 -10.84 17.07
C ASP A 144 -20.71 -12.12 16.45
N TRP A 145 -21.57 -13.13 16.28
CA TRP A 145 -21.18 -14.42 15.70
C TRP A 145 -20.69 -14.30 14.26
N ALA A 146 -21.25 -13.33 13.49
CA ALA A 146 -20.87 -13.13 12.10
C ALA A 146 -19.44 -12.57 12.00
N ALA A 147 -19.12 -11.54 12.78
CA ALA A 147 -17.77 -10.97 12.80
C ALA A 147 -16.74 -11.98 13.35
N LEU A 148 -17.06 -12.70 14.43
CA LEU A 148 -16.19 -13.75 15.00
C LEU A 148 -15.97 -14.90 14.01
N GLY A 149 -17.02 -15.35 13.33
CA GLY A 149 -16.93 -16.39 12.29
C GLY A 149 -16.07 -15.95 11.11
N THR A 150 -16.19 -14.68 10.71
CA THR A 150 -15.36 -14.07 9.66
C THR A 150 -13.89 -14.03 10.08
N TRP A 151 -13.61 -13.58 11.30
CA TRP A 151 -12.25 -13.57 11.86
C TRP A 151 -11.63 -14.96 11.88
N LEU A 152 -12.36 -15.96 12.39
CA LEU A 152 -11.90 -17.34 12.47
C LEU A 152 -11.58 -17.90 11.07
N LEU A 153 -12.52 -17.75 10.13
CA LEU A 153 -12.37 -18.28 8.77
C LEU A 153 -11.16 -17.66 8.05
N LEU A 154 -11.05 -16.34 8.05
CA LEU A 154 -9.94 -15.66 7.39
C LEU A 154 -8.60 -16.02 8.05
N THR A 155 -8.53 -16.09 9.38
CA THR A 155 -7.32 -16.49 10.11
C THR A 155 -6.88 -17.91 9.76
N GLU A 156 -7.82 -18.87 9.63
CA GLU A 156 -7.51 -20.25 9.23
C GLU A 156 -7.00 -20.33 7.79
N LEU A 157 -7.61 -19.60 6.85
CA LEU A 157 -7.17 -19.56 5.45
C LEU A 157 -5.74 -19.01 5.34
N MET A 158 -5.43 -17.94 6.08
CA MET A 158 -4.09 -17.34 6.12
C MET A 158 -3.08 -18.30 6.78
N ALA A 159 -3.43 -18.91 7.92
CA ALA A 159 -2.56 -19.85 8.62
C ALA A 159 -2.20 -21.06 7.74
N LEU A 160 -3.16 -21.60 6.99
CA LEU A 160 -2.94 -22.67 6.03
C LEU A 160 -1.88 -22.29 4.97
N PHE A 161 -2.05 -21.11 4.34
CA PHE A 161 -1.13 -20.65 3.31
C PHE A 161 0.29 -20.43 3.86
N PHE A 162 0.40 -19.67 4.94
CA PHE A 162 1.71 -19.32 5.51
C PHE A 162 2.45 -20.53 6.08
N PHE A 163 1.74 -21.48 6.69
CA PHE A 163 2.31 -22.77 7.09
C PHE A 163 2.80 -23.59 5.89
N ALA A 164 2.02 -23.63 4.81
CA ALA A 164 2.39 -24.36 3.59
C ALA A 164 3.66 -23.77 2.96
N LEU A 165 3.76 -22.45 2.87
CA LEU A 165 4.93 -21.73 2.36
C LEU A 165 6.17 -21.98 3.25
N GLY A 166 6.01 -21.90 4.59
CA GLY A 166 7.08 -22.24 5.54
C GLY A 166 7.53 -23.69 5.42
N SER A 167 6.59 -24.61 5.20
CA SER A 167 6.88 -26.03 4.97
C SER A 167 7.65 -26.25 3.66
N LEU A 168 7.33 -25.53 2.58
CA LEU A 168 8.09 -25.56 1.34
C LEU A 168 9.55 -25.12 1.58
N CYS A 169 9.74 -23.99 2.28
CA CYS A 169 11.08 -23.50 2.63
C CYS A 169 11.86 -24.54 3.46
N ALA A 170 11.21 -25.20 4.41
CA ALA A 170 11.82 -26.25 5.22
C ALA A 170 12.20 -27.50 4.41
N MET A 171 11.47 -27.81 3.32
CA MET A 171 11.86 -28.92 2.42
C MET A 171 13.05 -28.58 1.55
N VAL A 172 13.17 -27.35 1.12
CA VAL A 172 14.21 -26.86 0.20
C VAL A 172 15.57 -26.76 0.89
N THR A 173 15.61 -26.40 2.17
CA THR A 173 16.86 -26.28 2.95
C THR A 173 17.04 -27.41 3.97
N GLY A 174 18.28 -27.70 4.31
CA GLY A 174 18.65 -28.60 5.40
C GLY A 174 19.16 -27.84 6.64
N TRP A 175 19.11 -26.51 6.64
CA TRP A 175 19.61 -25.66 7.72
C TRP A 175 18.48 -24.84 8.35
N LEU A 176 18.25 -25.00 9.65
CA LEU A 176 17.10 -24.43 10.35
C LEU A 176 17.02 -22.89 10.21
N LEU A 177 18.17 -22.21 10.36
CA LEU A 177 18.22 -20.74 10.26
C LEU A 177 17.98 -20.21 8.83
N ALA A 178 18.15 -21.05 7.80
CA ALA A 178 17.86 -20.66 6.43
C ALA A 178 16.37 -20.68 6.12
N VAL A 179 15.54 -21.38 6.90
CA VAL A 179 14.09 -21.45 6.68
C VAL A 179 13.44 -20.08 6.78
N PRO A 180 13.57 -19.31 7.88
CA PRO A 180 12.93 -17.99 8.00
C PRO A 180 13.48 -16.98 6.97
N VAL A 181 14.77 -17.06 6.62
CA VAL A 181 15.37 -16.19 5.59
C VAL A 181 14.74 -16.46 4.21
N LEU A 182 14.67 -17.72 3.81
CA LEU A 182 14.05 -18.11 2.53
C LEU A 182 12.55 -17.79 2.52
N TYR A 183 11.88 -18.04 3.63
CA TYR A 183 10.47 -17.73 3.82
C TYR A 183 10.17 -16.23 3.71
N GLY A 184 10.95 -15.39 4.40
CA GLY A 184 10.86 -13.94 4.28
C GLY A 184 11.12 -13.46 2.86
N ALA A 185 12.18 -13.99 2.23
CA ALA A 185 12.48 -13.68 0.83
C ALA A 185 11.31 -14.03 -0.10
N MET A 186 10.72 -15.22 0.02
CA MET A 186 9.58 -15.62 -0.83
C MET A 186 8.33 -14.75 -0.63
N ASN A 187 8.18 -14.11 0.51
CA ASN A 187 7.05 -13.20 0.75
C ASN A 187 7.23 -11.81 0.13
N VAL A 188 8.46 -11.35 -0.11
CA VAL A 188 8.71 -9.94 -0.50
C VAL A 188 9.59 -9.78 -1.74
N ILE A 189 10.21 -10.84 -2.28
CA ILE A 189 11.21 -10.75 -3.35
C ILE A 189 10.67 -10.08 -4.62
N ALA A 190 9.42 -10.33 -4.98
CA ALA A 190 8.82 -9.75 -6.17
C ALA A 190 8.70 -8.24 -6.03
N LEU A 191 8.25 -7.76 -4.88
CA LEU A 191 8.16 -6.33 -4.58
C LEU A 191 9.54 -5.67 -4.53
N LEU A 192 10.53 -6.33 -3.90
CA LEU A 192 11.89 -5.80 -3.83
C LEU A 192 12.53 -5.68 -5.23
N LEU A 193 12.36 -6.70 -6.09
CA LEU A 193 12.86 -6.64 -7.46
C LEU A 193 12.15 -5.57 -8.28
N TYR A 194 10.82 -5.44 -8.12
CA TYR A 194 10.07 -4.37 -8.75
C TYR A 194 10.58 -3.00 -8.28
N ALA A 195 10.74 -2.79 -6.98
CA ALA A 195 11.23 -1.53 -6.43
C ALA A 195 12.63 -1.17 -6.98
N VAL A 196 13.54 -2.13 -7.08
CA VAL A 196 14.88 -1.93 -7.65
C VAL A 196 14.80 -1.55 -9.13
N ILE A 197 14.03 -2.29 -9.93
CA ILE A 197 13.88 -2.02 -11.37
C ILE A 197 13.18 -0.68 -11.58
N SER A 198 12.11 -0.40 -10.83
CA SER A 198 11.37 0.85 -10.89
C SER A 198 12.24 2.06 -10.51
N THR A 199 13.05 1.95 -9.45
CA THR A 199 14.03 3.00 -9.08
C THR A 199 15.08 3.22 -10.17
N MET A 200 15.57 2.14 -10.79
CA MET A 200 16.49 2.27 -11.94
C MET A 200 15.80 2.92 -13.14
N THR A 201 14.55 2.55 -13.42
CA THR A 201 13.77 3.14 -14.51
C THR A 201 13.54 4.63 -14.25
N GLN A 202 13.14 5.01 -13.05
CA GLN A 202 12.98 6.41 -12.64
C GLN A 202 14.30 7.20 -12.79
N MET A 203 15.42 6.57 -12.53
CA MET A 203 16.74 7.19 -12.71
C MET A 203 17.10 7.47 -14.18
N PHE A 204 16.62 6.65 -15.12
CA PHE A 204 17.02 6.74 -16.53
C PHE A 204 15.94 7.26 -17.45
N TYR A 205 14.65 7.04 -17.13
CA TYR A 205 13.56 7.40 -18.02
C TYR A 205 12.99 8.76 -17.67
N PHE A 206 12.92 9.62 -18.66
CA PHE A 206 12.25 10.90 -18.54
C PHE A 206 10.72 10.71 -18.49
N GLY A 207 10.07 11.30 -17.52
CA GLY A 207 8.61 11.19 -17.35
C GLY A 207 8.10 9.85 -16.80
N TYR A 208 8.96 9.04 -16.19
CA TYR A 208 8.51 7.82 -15.51
C TYR A 208 7.90 8.15 -14.14
N SER A 209 6.67 7.73 -13.91
CA SER A 209 6.01 7.81 -12.60
C SER A 209 5.91 6.42 -11.96
N ASN A 210 6.33 6.32 -10.69
CA ASN A 210 6.36 5.08 -9.90
C ASN A 210 5.15 4.93 -8.98
N SER A 211 4.00 5.46 -9.35
CA SER A 211 2.86 5.53 -8.45
C SER A 211 2.07 4.23 -8.30
N ASP A 212 2.11 3.34 -9.30
CA ASP A 212 1.30 2.13 -9.29
C ASP A 212 2.15 0.87 -9.38
N ILE A 213 1.99 0.00 -8.38
CA ILE A 213 2.59 -1.33 -8.41
C ILE A 213 1.72 -2.22 -9.30
N PRO A 214 2.27 -2.83 -10.38
CA PRO A 214 1.49 -3.72 -11.24
C PRO A 214 0.80 -4.84 -10.44
N GLU A 215 -0.45 -5.13 -10.76
CA GLU A 215 -1.26 -6.08 -9.99
C GLU A 215 -0.60 -7.47 -9.88
N PHE A 216 0.07 -7.94 -10.94
CA PHE A 216 0.76 -9.23 -10.89
C PHE A 216 1.91 -9.26 -9.85
N ILE A 217 2.59 -8.12 -9.59
CA ILE A 217 3.63 -8.01 -8.55
C ILE A 217 3.00 -8.11 -7.16
N THR A 218 1.84 -7.46 -6.95
CA THR A 218 1.12 -7.57 -5.68
C THR A 218 0.69 -9.01 -5.41
N TRP A 219 0.23 -9.75 -6.42
CA TRP A 219 -0.09 -11.17 -6.30
C TRP A 219 1.13 -12.07 -6.04
N LEU A 220 2.31 -11.69 -6.51
CA LEU A 220 3.58 -12.37 -6.22
C LEU A 220 4.19 -11.98 -4.87
N THR A 221 3.56 -11.06 -4.13
CA THR A 221 3.96 -10.59 -2.80
C THR A 221 2.89 -10.95 -1.77
N PRO A 222 2.82 -12.22 -1.30
CA PRO A 222 1.68 -12.73 -0.54
C PRO A 222 1.32 -11.90 0.68
N VAL A 223 2.33 -11.53 1.50
CA VAL A 223 2.09 -10.75 2.71
C VAL A 223 1.49 -9.38 2.41
N GLY A 224 1.97 -8.69 1.37
CA GLY A 224 1.46 -7.37 0.96
C GLY A 224 0.04 -7.46 0.42
N ARG A 225 -0.24 -8.44 -0.46
CA ARG A 225 -1.57 -8.61 -1.07
C ARG A 225 -2.64 -9.02 -0.04
N ILE A 226 -2.30 -9.94 0.86
CA ILE A 226 -3.23 -10.35 1.93
C ILE A 226 -3.47 -9.18 2.89
N TRP A 227 -2.41 -8.43 3.26
CA TRP A 227 -2.53 -7.25 4.11
C TRP A 227 -3.46 -6.20 3.48
N ASP A 228 -3.22 -5.84 2.21
CA ASP A 228 -4.04 -4.87 1.47
C ASP A 228 -5.51 -5.31 1.40
N ALA A 229 -5.75 -6.60 1.16
CA ALA A 229 -7.10 -7.16 1.08
C ALA A 229 -7.89 -7.11 2.39
N VAL A 230 -7.23 -7.05 3.56
CA VAL A 230 -7.92 -7.08 4.87
C VAL A 230 -7.78 -5.78 5.67
N ALA A 231 -6.79 -4.93 5.38
CA ALA A 231 -6.52 -3.72 6.14
C ALA A 231 -7.23 -2.47 5.57
N ASN A 232 -7.43 -2.42 4.25
CA ASN A 232 -8.00 -1.26 3.56
C ASN A 232 -9.53 -1.33 3.48
N GLY A 233 -10.17 -1.63 4.61
CA GLY A 233 -11.64 -1.62 4.75
C GLY A 233 -12.18 -0.20 4.83
N GLY A 234 -13.39 0.00 4.32
CA GLY A 234 -14.13 1.24 4.48
C GLY A 234 -14.74 1.36 5.88
N ALA A 235 -15.15 2.58 6.23
CA ALA A 235 -16.00 2.80 7.38
C ALA A 235 -17.33 3.41 6.87
N GLN A 236 -18.44 2.90 7.40
CA GLN A 236 -19.76 3.46 7.11
C GLN A 236 -20.28 4.19 8.33
N PRO A 237 -20.77 5.43 8.20
CA PRO A 237 -21.43 6.11 9.28
C PRO A 237 -22.75 5.39 9.62
N ILE A 238 -22.98 5.19 10.90
CA ILE A 238 -24.24 4.67 11.45
C ILE A 238 -24.73 5.64 12.50
N GLU A 239 -25.96 6.07 12.36
CA GLU A 239 -26.59 6.95 13.34
C GLU A 239 -27.23 6.12 14.43
N VAL A 240 -26.97 6.52 15.67
CA VAL A 240 -27.51 5.90 16.87
C VAL A 240 -28.32 6.94 17.62
N GLN A 241 -29.62 6.68 17.78
CA GLN A 241 -30.52 7.53 18.56
C GLN A 241 -30.38 7.22 20.04
N PHE A 242 -30.12 8.25 20.83
CA PHE A 242 -30.14 8.21 22.28
C PHE A 242 -31.38 8.94 22.81
N ARG A 243 -31.80 8.60 24.02
CA ARG A 243 -32.85 9.39 24.71
C ARG A 243 -32.38 10.81 24.99
N GLU A 244 -33.29 11.75 24.86
CA GLU A 244 -33.01 13.15 25.25
C GLU A 244 -32.33 13.26 26.63
N PRO A 245 -31.31 14.14 26.81
CA PRO A 245 -30.95 15.25 25.94
C PRO A 245 -29.85 14.97 24.92
N ILE A 246 -29.39 13.73 24.74
CA ILE A 246 -28.20 13.36 23.93
C ILE A 246 -28.50 13.42 22.43
N GLY A 247 -29.73 13.09 21.99
CA GLY A 247 -30.13 13.12 20.58
C GLY A 247 -29.46 12.01 19.74
N THR A 248 -29.28 12.27 18.45
CA THR A 248 -28.67 11.35 17.49
C THR A 248 -27.17 11.58 17.41
N GLN A 249 -26.38 10.52 17.49
CA GLN A 249 -24.91 10.56 17.32
C GLN A 249 -24.48 9.65 16.18
N SER A 250 -23.53 10.11 15.37
CA SER A 250 -22.94 9.33 14.28
C SER A 250 -21.73 8.52 14.76
N TYR A 251 -21.73 7.24 14.47
CA TYR A 251 -20.64 6.30 14.73
C TYR A 251 -20.15 5.68 13.44
N GLN A 252 -18.90 5.22 13.42
CA GLN A 252 -18.30 4.57 12.26
C GLN A 252 -18.35 3.04 12.42
N ARG A 253 -18.95 2.32 11.47
CA ARG A 253 -18.88 0.86 11.37
C ARG A 253 -17.80 0.45 10.39
N VAL A 254 -16.80 -0.26 10.87
CA VAL A 254 -15.71 -0.78 10.03
C VAL A 254 -16.20 -1.95 9.18
N GLN A 255 -15.86 -1.93 7.90
CA GLN A 255 -16.20 -3.00 6.96
C GLN A 255 -14.94 -3.59 6.34
N LEU A 256 -14.98 -4.88 6.07
CA LEU A 256 -13.92 -5.53 5.29
C LEU A 256 -14.07 -5.20 3.80
N PRO A 257 -12.96 -5.05 3.06
CA PRO A 257 -13.00 -4.98 1.61
C PRO A 257 -13.69 -6.22 1.02
N ALA A 258 -14.45 -6.04 -0.07
CA ALA A 258 -15.09 -7.16 -0.77
C ALA A 258 -14.07 -8.20 -1.26
N SER A 259 -12.82 -7.77 -1.52
CA SER A 259 -11.71 -8.62 -1.95
C SER A 259 -11.11 -9.51 -0.85
N ALA A 260 -11.43 -9.28 0.44
CA ALA A 260 -10.81 -10.00 1.55
C ALA A 260 -11.00 -11.52 1.47
N PHE A 261 -12.26 -11.95 1.28
CA PHE A 261 -12.58 -13.38 1.18
C PHE A 261 -11.97 -14.03 -0.05
N SER A 262 -12.15 -13.42 -1.24
CA SER A 262 -11.64 -13.97 -2.50
C SER A 262 -10.11 -14.10 -2.47
N THR A 263 -9.40 -13.10 -1.98
CA THR A 263 -7.94 -13.12 -1.85
C THR A 263 -7.49 -14.24 -0.90
N CYS A 264 -8.07 -14.35 0.30
CA CYS A 264 -7.69 -15.38 1.27
C CYS A 264 -8.01 -16.80 0.76
N ILE A 265 -9.14 -16.99 0.06
CA ILE A 265 -9.49 -18.28 -0.54
C ILE A 265 -8.49 -18.67 -1.64
N ILE A 266 -8.10 -17.74 -2.52
CA ILE A 266 -7.11 -17.99 -3.57
C ILE A 266 -5.77 -18.41 -2.94
N TYR A 267 -5.28 -17.67 -1.94
CA TYR A 267 -4.03 -18.05 -1.27
C TYR A 267 -4.14 -19.37 -0.50
N ALA A 268 -5.27 -19.67 0.11
CA ALA A 268 -5.49 -20.97 0.74
C ALA A 268 -5.46 -22.13 -0.29
N ALA A 269 -6.06 -21.92 -1.48
CA ALA A 269 -5.97 -22.87 -2.57
C ALA A 269 -4.53 -23.08 -3.05
N VAL A 270 -3.76 -21.98 -3.19
CA VAL A 270 -2.32 -22.05 -3.46
C VAL A 270 -1.59 -22.78 -2.33
N GLY A 271 -1.96 -22.54 -1.06
CA GLY A 271 -1.42 -23.26 0.10
C GLY A 271 -1.62 -24.76 0.03
N ILE A 272 -2.81 -25.22 -0.38
CA ILE A 272 -3.09 -26.64 -0.59
C ILE A 272 -2.20 -27.22 -1.72
N ALA A 273 -2.05 -26.49 -2.82
CA ALA A 273 -1.16 -26.89 -3.90
C ALA A 273 0.31 -26.95 -3.45
N LEU A 274 0.75 -25.98 -2.64
CA LEU A 274 2.08 -26.00 -2.02
C LEU A 274 2.27 -27.20 -1.09
N LEU A 275 1.28 -27.57 -0.27
CA LEU A 275 1.35 -28.77 0.59
C LEU A 275 1.46 -30.06 -0.24
N ALA A 276 0.78 -30.15 -1.38
CA ALA A 276 0.92 -31.26 -2.30
C ALA A 276 2.35 -31.32 -2.89
N LEU A 277 2.93 -30.17 -3.26
CA LEU A 277 4.31 -30.07 -3.70
C LEU A 277 5.29 -30.43 -2.57
N VAL A 278 5.06 -29.97 -1.35
CA VAL A 278 5.84 -30.30 -0.15
C VAL A 278 5.83 -31.82 0.09
N TRP A 279 4.67 -32.46 -0.02
CA TRP A 279 4.54 -33.92 0.09
C TRP A 279 5.37 -34.67 -0.95
N TRP A 280 5.32 -34.21 -2.21
CA TRP A 280 6.12 -34.79 -3.29
C TRP A 280 7.64 -34.60 -3.05
N LEU A 281 8.07 -33.39 -2.64
CA LEU A 281 9.46 -33.10 -2.29
C LEU A 281 9.92 -33.93 -1.08
N TYR A 282 9.07 -34.07 -0.06
CA TYR A 282 9.36 -34.86 1.14
C TYR A 282 9.65 -36.34 0.80
N LYS A 283 8.91 -36.91 -0.14
CA LYS A 283 9.17 -38.28 -0.61
C LYS A 283 10.53 -38.41 -1.32
N LYS A 284 10.95 -37.38 -2.06
CA LYS A 284 12.19 -37.37 -2.86
C LYS A 284 13.41 -36.84 -2.10
N ARG A 285 13.22 -36.23 -0.93
CA ARG A 285 14.32 -35.62 -0.17
C ARG A 285 15.30 -36.71 0.32
N PRO A 286 16.62 -36.56 -0.01
CA PRO A 286 17.65 -37.44 0.56
C PRO A 286 17.84 -37.14 2.06
N SER A 287 17.99 -38.19 2.87
CA SER A 287 18.23 -38.05 4.31
C SER A 287 19.61 -37.46 4.66
N GLU A 288 20.56 -37.57 3.74
CA GLU A 288 21.95 -37.11 3.88
C GLU A 288 22.10 -35.57 3.81
N THR A 289 21.05 -34.86 3.40
CA THR A 289 21.10 -33.41 3.18
C THR A 289 20.83 -32.60 4.45
N ALA A 290 20.72 -33.26 5.60
CA ALA A 290 20.58 -32.59 6.89
C ALA A 290 21.80 -31.68 7.16
N GLY A 291 21.56 -30.42 7.47
CA GLY A 291 22.59 -29.41 7.67
C GLY A 291 23.08 -28.71 6.39
N ASP A 292 22.71 -29.14 5.17
CA ASP A 292 23.09 -28.46 3.93
C ASP A 292 22.26 -27.21 3.69
N ALA A 293 22.85 -26.16 3.11
CA ALA A 293 22.13 -24.94 2.76
C ALA A 293 20.96 -25.20 1.78
N MET A 294 21.15 -26.13 0.83
CA MET A 294 20.12 -26.57 -0.13
C MET A 294 20.05 -28.10 -0.16
N SER A 295 18.84 -28.64 0.10
CA SER A 295 18.58 -30.09 0.14
C SER A 295 18.63 -30.74 -1.24
N PHE A 296 18.33 -30.02 -2.31
CA PHE A 296 18.31 -30.57 -3.68
C PHE A 296 19.47 -29.99 -4.50
N ARG A 297 20.24 -30.88 -5.18
CA ARG A 297 21.40 -30.46 -5.98
C ARG A 297 21.05 -29.52 -7.13
N TRP A 298 19.88 -29.71 -7.75
CA TRP A 298 19.43 -28.88 -8.87
C TRP A 298 19.01 -27.44 -8.44
N LEU A 299 18.68 -27.21 -7.17
CA LEU A 299 18.37 -25.88 -6.63
C LEU A 299 19.63 -25.04 -6.35
N ARG A 300 20.79 -25.67 -6.17
CA ARG A 300 22.03 -24.94 -5.82
C ARG A 300 22.43 -23.89 -6.86
N PRO A 301 22.44 -24.18 -8.19
CA PRO A 301 22.72 -23.16 -9.18
C PRO A 301 21.66 -22.05 -9.19
N ILE A 302 20.37 -22.39 -9.06
CA ILE A 302 19.28 -21.40 -9.02
C ILE A 302 19.48 -20.43 -7.85
N ALA A 303 19.69 -20.93 -6.63
CA ALA A 303 19.92 -20.11 -5.45
C ALA A 303 21.14 -19.19 -5.60
N ARG A 304 22.25 -19.71 -6.15
CA ARG A 304 23.46 -18.91 -6.38
C ARG A 304 23.23 -17.77 -7.37
N TRP A 305 22.59 -18.07 -8.51
CA TRP A 305 22.27 -17.07 -9.51
C TRP A 305 21.27 -16.01 -8.97
N SER A 306 20.23 -16.46 -8.26
CA SER A 306 19.26 -15.54 -7.65
C SER A 306 19.92 -14.60 -6.64
N ILE A 307 20.77 -15.13 -5.75
CA ILE A 307 21.49 -14.30 -4.77
C ILE A 307 22.47 -13.34 -5.46
N GLY A 308 23.19 -13.80 -6.49
CA GLY A 308 24.11 -12.97 -7.27
C GLY A 308 23.40 -11.84 -8.01
N LEU A 309 22.31 -12.14 -8.72
CA LEU A 309 21.55 -11.14 -9.49
C LEU A 309 20.77 -10.18 -8.57
N CYS A 310 19.99 -10.72 -7.62
CA CYS A 310 19.22 -9.85 -6.70
C CYS A 310 20.15 -9.02 -5.80
N GLY A 311 21.24 -9.62 -5.32
CA GLY A 311 22.25 -8.90 -4.54
C GLY A 311 22.98 -7.84 -5.37
N GLY A 312 23.35 -8.18 -6.60
CA GLY A 312 23.96 -7.23 -7.53
C GLY A 312 23.08 -6.03 -7.82
N LEU A 313 21.82 -6.28 -8.23
CA LEU A 313 20.87 -5.23 -8.51
C LEU A 313 20.54 -4.41 -7.25
N GLY A 314 20.13 -5.05 -6.17
CA GLY A 314 19.64 -4.36 -4.97
C GLY A 314 20.76 -3.71 -4.15
N LEU A 315 21.79 -4.47 -3.74
CA LEU A 315 22.90 -3.92 -2.95
C LEU A 315 23.79 -3.00 -3.78
N GLY A 316 23.91 -3.23 -5.09
CA GLY A 316 24.62 -2.33 -5.98
C GLY A 316 23.93 -0.97 -6.11
N LEU A 317 22.60 -0.98 -6.23
CA LEU A 317 21.80 0.25 -6.22
C LEU A 317 21.89 0.96 -4.85
N PHE A 318 21.78 0.22 -3.76
CA PHE A 318 21.95 0.75 -2.40
C PHE A 318 23.33 1.40 -2.20
N LEU A 319 24.40 0.72 -2.62
CA LEU A 319 25.78 1.26 -2.54
C LEU A 319 25.92 2.56 -3.34
N ARG A 320 25.33 2.63 -4.54
CA ARG A 320 25.30 3.84 -5.37
C ARG A 320 24.66 5.01 -4.61
N TYR A 321 23.48 4.80 -4.00
CA TYR A 321 22.75 5.86 -3.31
C TYR A 321 23.39 6.30 -1.98
N THR A 322 24.14 5.41 -1.31
CA THR A 322 24.73 5.73 -0.01
C THR A 322 26.16 6.26 -0.09
N ALA A 323 26.98 5.75 -1.01
CA ALA A 323 28.40 6.07 -1.08
C ALA A 323 28.78 6.94 -2.29
N PHE A 324 27.96 6.98 -3.35
CA PHE A 324 28.27 7.65 -4.62
C PHE A 324 27.06 8.43 -5.15
N ILE A 325 26.53 9.35 -4.36
CA ILE A 325 25.25 10.06 -4.62
C ILE A 325 25.22 10.70 -6.02
N ASP A 326 26.32 11.34 -6.46
CA ASP A 326 26.41 12.01 -7.77
C ASP A 326 26.92 11.12 -8.90
N GLY A 327 27.07 9.80 -8.65
CA GLY A 327 27.60 8.88 -9.64
C GLY A 327 26.63 8.63 -10.79
N GLY A 328 27.09 8.78 -12.04
CA GLY A 328 26.29 8.48 -13.23
C GLY A 328 26.10 6.97 -13.48
N PHE A 329 25.64 6.64 -14.71
CA PHE A 329 25.36 5.25 -15.13
C PHE A 329 26.56 4.30 -14.93
N ALA A 330 27.77 4.74 -15.29
CA ALA A 330 28.97 3.92 -15.13
C ALA A 330 29.22 3.54 -13.67
N CYS A 331 29.01 4.47 -12.74
CA CYS A 331 29.12 4.22 -11.30
C CYS A 331 28.08 3.19 -10.82
N LEU A 332 26.81 3.33 -11.21
CA LEU A 332 25.78 2.35 -10.90
C LEU A 332 26.16 0.95 -11.41
N LEU A 333 26.57 0.86 -12.69
CA LEU A 333 26.96 -0.41 -13.29
C LEU A 333 28.11 -1.06 -12.52
N ILE A 334 29.17 -0.29 -12.20
CA ILE A 334 30.32 -0.80 -11.43
C ILE A 334 29.86 -1.27 -10.04
N CYS A 335 29.06 -0.50 -9.32
CA CYS A 335 28.52 -0.89 -8.01
C CYS A 335 27.74 -2.20 -8.09
N GLN A 336 26.87 -2.35 -9.09
CA GLN A 336 26.08 -3.56 -9.28
C GLN A 336 26.95 -4.77 -9.63
N LEU A 337 27.93 -4.63 -10.53
CA LEU A 337 28.84 -5.72 -10.91
C LEU A 337 29.69 -6.16 -9.71
N VAL A 338 30.25 -5.23 -8.96
CA VAL A 338 31.05 -5.53 -7.75
C VAL A 338 30.20 -6.26 -6.70
N MET A 339 29.03 -5.72 -6.37
CA MET A 339 28.15 -6.36 -5.39
C MET A 339 27.60 -7.71 -5.89
N GLY A 340 27.31 -7.82 -7.18
CA GLY A 340 26.90 -9.08 -7.80
C GLY A 340 27.96 -10.17 -7.66
N VAL A 341 29.21 -9.86 -7.94
CA VAL A 341 30.34 -10.77 -7.78
C VAL A 341 30.50 -11.18 -6.30
N ILE A 342 30.47 -10.22 -5.38
CA ILE A 342 30.58 -10.49 -3.94
C ILE A 342 29.45 -11.43 -3.49
N CYS A 343 28.19 -11.12 -3.84
CA CYS A 343 27.04 -11.93 -3.47
C CYS A 343 27.10 -13.34 -4.09
N PHE A 344 27.53 -13.46 -5.34
CA PHE A 344 27.67 -14.73 -6.03
C PHE A 344 28.71 -15.65 -5.34
N PHE A 345 29.88 -15.12 -5.01
CA PHE A 345 30.90 -15.87 -4.29
C PHE A 345 30.49 -16.17 -2.85
N ALA A 346 29.85 -15.22 -2.15
CA ALA A 346 29.29 -15.46 -0.81
C ALA A 346 28.26 -16.59 -0.82
N ALA A 347 27.34 -16.58 -1.79
CA ALA A 347 26.37 -17.67 -1.98
C ALA A 347 27.08 -19.01 -2.25
N GLN A 348 28.12 -19.01 -3.06
CA GLN A 348 28.89 -20.21 -3.37
C GLN A 348 29.63 -20.77 -2.14
N MET A 349 30.23 -19.90 -1.33
CA MET A 349 30.89 -20.29 -0.06
C MET A 349 29.88 -20.90 0.92
N LEU A 350 28.70 -20.28 1.02
CA LEU A 350 27.61 -20.77 1.87
C LEU A 350 27.09 -22.14 1.41
N LEU A 351 26.87 -22.30 0.08
CA LEU A 351 26.36 -23.56 -0.49
C LEU A 351 27.35 -24.71 -0.39
N GLN A 352 28.66 -24.45 -0.47
CA GLN A 352 29.70 -25.46 -0.37
C GLN A 352 30.31 -25.65 1.02
N LYS A 353 30.01 -24.72 1.94
CA LYS A 353 30.61 -24.67 3.30
C LYS A 353 32.14 -24.69 3.28
N LYS A 354 32.74 -24.07 2.26
CA LYS A 354 34.18 -23.99 2.06
C LYS A 354 34.58 -22.59 1.61
N PHE A 355 35.67 -22.06 2.12
CA PHE A 355 36.21 -20.76 1.69
C PHE A 355 37.05 -20.85 0.43
N ARG A 356 37.66 -22.02 0.14
CA ARG A 356 38.46 -22.22 -1.08
C ARG A 356 37.57 -22.74 -2.21
N ILE A 357 37.00 -21.79 -2.97
CA ILE A 357 36.06 -22.08 -4.07
C ILE A 357 36.56 -21.59 -5.45
N PHE A 358 37.81 -21.09 -5.50
CA PHE A 358 38.35 -20.53 -6.75
C PHE A 358 38.78 -21.64 -7.72
N ASN A 359 37.92 -21.96 -8.71
CA ASN A 359 38.17 -22.89 -9.81
C ASN A 359 37.76 -22.21 -11.13
N LYS A 360 38.37 -22.60 -12.25
CA LYS A 360 38.09 -22.06 -13.61
C LYS A 360 36.59 -22.06 -13.95
N ARG A 361 35.87 -23.12 -13.58
CA ARG A 361 34.43 -23.23 -13.80
C ARG A 361 33.64 -22.13 -13.13
N TRP A 362 33.99 -21.77 -11.88
CA TRP A 362 33.28 -20.73 -11.12
C TRP A 362 33.53 -19.35 -11.67
N TRP A 363 34.72 -19.09 -12.17
CA TRP A 363 34.99 -17.80 -12.85
C TRP A 363 34.19 -17.67 -14.14
N LEU A 364 34.00 -18.76 -14.91
CA LEU A 364 33.16 -18.72 -16.11
C LEU A 364 31.67 -18.48 -15.77
N GLU A 365 31.16 -19.15 -14.73
CA GLU A 365 29.77 -18.92 -14.28
C GLU A 365 29.58 -17.51 -13.71
N THR A 366 30.59 -16.95 -13.01
CA THR A 366 30.58 -15.56 -12.54
C THR A 366 30.60 -14.59 -13.71
N ALA A 367 31.42 -14.82 -14.72
CA ALA A 367 31.48 -13.99 -15.92
C ALA A 367 30.12 -14.00 -16.67
N ALA A 368 29.47 -15.15 -16.76
CA ALA A 368 28.13 -15.24 -17.34
C ALA A 368 27.09 -14.47 -16.51
N MET A 369 27.12 -14.57 -15.18
CA MET A 369 26.26 -13.81 -14.30
C MET A 369 26.48 -12.28 -14.41
N VAL A 370 27.74 -11.85 -14.46
CA VAL A 370 28.15 -10.44 -14.66
C VAL A 370 27.60 -9.93 -16.00
N LEU A 371 27.70 -10.74 -17.06
CA LEU A 371 27.18 -10.39 -18.37
C LEU A 371 25.65 -10.22 -18.35
N VAL A 372 24.93 -11.14 -17.70
CA VAL A 372 23.46 -11.04 -17.54
C VAL A 372 23.10 -9.79 -16.73
N LEU A 373 23.81 -9.53 -15.62
CA LEU A 373 23.57 -8.37 -14.78
C LEU A 373 23.81 -7.06 -15.54
N ALA A 374 24.91 -6.98 -16.28
CA ALA A 374 25.21 -5.84 -17.15
C ALA A 374 24.16 -5.67 -18.25
N ALA A 375 23.74 -6.77 -18.89
CA ALA A 375 22.69 -6.73 -19.90
C ALA A 375 21.38 -6.18 -19.36
N VAL A 376 20.93 -6.64 -18.19
CA VAL A 376 19.70 -6.13 -17.54
C VAL A 376 19.81 -4.64 -17.28
N THR A 377 20.93 -4.17 -16.73
CA THR A 377 21.14 -2.73 -16.42
C THR A 377 21.19 -1.87 -17.68
N VAL A 378 21.87 -2.36 -18.73
CA VAL A 378 21.94 -1.69 -20.04
C VAL A 378 20.57 -1.68 -20.74
N CYS A 379 19.82 -2.77 -20.69
CA CYS A 379 18.47 -2.85 -21.24
C CYS A 379 17.53 -1.81 -20.61
N VAL A 380 17.61 -1.66 -19.28
CA VAL A 380 16.83 -0.61 -18.58
C VAL A 380 17.27 0.78 -19.05
N LYS A 381 18.58 1.04 -19.20
CA LYS A 381 19.06 2.36 -19.64
C LYS A 381 18.63 2.70 -21.08
N LEU A 382 18.64 1.72 -21.99
CA LEU A 382 18.39 1.95 -23.42
C LEU A 382 16.92 2.09 -23.78
N ASP A 383 16.01 1.98 -22.81
CA ASP A 383 14.56 2.00 -23.05
C ASP A 383 14.11 1.15 -24.24
N ILE A 384 14.47 -0.15 -24.22
CA ILE A 384 14.11 -1.08 -25.30
C ILE A 384 12.59 -1.16 -25.51
N THR A 385 11.80 -0.78 -24.48
CA THR A 385 10.35 -0.78 -24.53
C THR A 385 9.76 0.45 -25.23
N GLY A 386 10.59 1.47 -25.51
CA GLY A 386 10.15 2.76 -26.06
C GLY A 386 9.19 3.52 -25.13
N TYR A 387 9.30 3.25 -23.81
CA TYR A 387 8.37 3.82 -22.84
C TYR A 387 8.47 5.35 -22.78
N GLN A 388 9.67 5.95 -22.89
CA GLN A 388 9.86 7.39 -22.78
C GLN A 388 9.07 8.19 -23.83
N HIS A 389 9.07 7.70 -25.09
CA HIS A 389 8.43 8.37 -26.21
C HIS A 389 6.99 7.90 -26.47
N ARG A 390 6.43 7.07 -25.58
CA ARG A 390 5.07 6.57 -25.76
C ARG A 390 4.05 7.62 -25.39
N VAL A 391 3.42 8.22 -26.40
CA VAL A 391 2.28 9.13 -26.28
C VAL A 391 1.04 8.38 -26.73
N PRO A 392 -0.09 8.42 -26.00
CA PRO A 392 -1.32 7.78 -26.43
C PRO A 392 -1.98 8.57 -27.56
N ASP A 393 -2.73 7.88 -28.41
CA ASP A 393 -3.58 8.54 -29.38
C ASP A 393 -4.86 9.05 -28.71
N ALA A 394 -5.36 10.23 -29.12
CA ALA A 394 -6.52 10.86 -28.50
C ALA A 394 -7.77 9.96 -28.54
N GLU A 395 -7.90 9.13 -29.58
CA GLU A 395 -9.02 8.19 -29.73
C GLU A 395 -8.99 7.05 -28.71
N ASP A 396 -7.80 6.70 -28.18
CA ASP A 396 -7.62 5.63 -27.20
C ASP A 396 -7.81 6.10 -25.76
N VAL A 397 -7.87 7.41 -25.52
CA VAL A 397 -8.02 7.99 -24.17
C VAL A 397 -9.50 8.15 -23.84
N THR A 398 -9.91 7.67 -22.67
CA THR A 398 -11.26 7.84 -22.12
C THR A 398 -11.36 9.11 -21.28
N SER A 399 -10.35 9.36 -20.44
CA SER A 399 -10.25 10.56 -19.60
C SER A 399 -8.79 10.84 -19.30
N VAL A 400 -8.48 12.09 -18.99
CA VAL A 400 -7.16 12.53 -18.58
C VAL A 400 -7.26 13.29 -17.27
N HIS A 401 -6.42 12.93 -16.32
CA HIS A 401 -6.20 13.71 -15.12
C HIS A 401 -4.88 14.46 -15.27
N PHE A 402 -4.95 15.78 -15.21
CA PHE A 402 -3.83 16.69 -15.36
C PHE A 402 -3.59 17.38 -14.03
N SER A 403 -2.32 17.39 -13.59
CA SER A 403 -1.91 18.12 -12.40
C SER A 403 -0.59 18.84 -12.67
N ALA A 404 -0.58 20.15 -12.49
CA ALA A 404 0.61 20.97 -12.62
C ALA A 404 0.63 21.98 -11.49
N SER A 405 1.47 21.75 -10.49
CA SER A 405 1.54 22.57 -9.29
C SER A 405 0.23 22.54 -8.50
N TYR A 406 -0.59 23.60 -8.52
CA TYR A 406 -1.92 23.63 -7.88
C TYR A 406 -3.07 23.48 -8.88
N ALA A 407 -2.80 23.55 -10.17
CA ALA A 407 -3.82 23.28 -11.19
C ALA A 407 -4.02 21.77 -11.29
N ASP A 408 -5.22 21.31 -10.97
CA ASP A 408 -5.59 19.90 -10.94
C ASP A 408 -6.99 19.75 -11.52
N PHE A 409 -7.15 18.96 -12.58
CA PHE A 409 -8.45 18.68 -13.15
C PHE A 409 -8.50 17.32 -13.83
N THR A 410 -9.69 16.77 -13.91
CA THR A 410 -9.97 15.58 -14.71
C THR A 410 -10.96 15.94 -15.81
N ALA A 411 -10.60 15.64 -17.05
CA ALA A 411 -11.44 15.93 -18.22
C ALA A 411 -11.60 14.68 -19.09
N ASP A 412 -12.78 14.57 -19.69
CA ASP A 412 -13.16 13.55 -20.67
C ASP A 412 -13.50 14.20 -22.04
N ASP A 413 -13.51 15.54 -22.12
CA ASP A 413 -13.75 16.26 -23.35
C ASP A 413 -12.57 16.11 -24.34
N PRO A 414 -12.83 15.82 -25.62
CA PRO A 414 -11.78 15.57 -26.61
C PRO A 414 -10.81 16.74 -26.79
N ALA A 415 -11.26 17.98 -26.60
CA ALA A 415 -10.41 19.17 -26.73
C ALA A 415 -9.38 19.29 -25.60
N ALA A 416 -9.78 18.96 -24.36
CA ALA A 416 -8.86 18.91 -23.25
C ALA A 416 -7.84 17.77 -23.40
N VAL A 417 -8.33 16.57 -23.78
CA VAL A 417 -7.46 15.42 -24.02
C VAL A 417 -6.40 15.75 -25.06
N GLU A 418 -6.79 16.36 -26.20
CA GLU A 418 -5.86 16.75 -27.26
C GLU A 418 -4.87 17.83 -26.82
N SER A 419 -5.31 18.79 -25.99
CA SER A 419 -4.45 19.83 -25.43
C SER A 419 -3.38 19.24 -24.49
N VAL A 420 -3.76 18.29 -23.63
CA VAL A 420 -2.82 17.59 -22.73
C VAL A 420 -1.85 16.70 -23.54
N ILE A 421 -2.32 16.00 -24.57
CA ILE A 421 -1.46 15.21 -25.46
C ILE A 421 -0.47 16.12 -26.20
N SER A 422 -0.91 17.29 -26.64
CA SER A 422 -0.04 18.27 -27.29
C SER A 422 1.03 18.79 -26.35
N LEU A 423 0.69 19.05 -25.08
CA LEU A 423 1.66 19.40 -24.06
C LEU A 423 2.65 18.26 -23.83
N HIS A 424 2.20 17.02 -23.73
CA HIS A 424 3.05 15.84 -23.58
C HIS A 424 4.07 15.73 -24.73
N ARG A 425 3.65 15.92 -25.98
CA ARG A 425 4.53 15.94 -27.15
C ARG A 425 5.54 17.07 -27.08
N ALA A 426 5.11 18.29 -26.74
CA ALA A 426 5.99 19.45 -26.62
C ALA A 426 7.05 19.25 -25.49
N ILE A 427 6.69 18.61 -24.38
CA ILE A 427 7.64 18.27 -23.30
C ILE A 427 8.70 17.28 -23.80
N LEU A 428 8.31 16.26 -24.56
CA LEU A 428 9.26 15.28 -25.12
C LEU A 428 10.16 15.92 -26.17
N GLU A 429 9.63 16.77 -27.05
CA GLU A 429 10.40 17.50 -28.06
C GLU A 429 11.43 18.43 -27.42
N GLN A 430 11.03 19.19 -26.40
CA GLN A 430 11.97 20.03 -25.63
C GLN A 430 13.07 19.18 -24.96
N TYR A 431 12.74 18.00 -24.45
CA TYR A 431 13.72 17.09 -23.85
C TYR A 431 14.72 16.55 -24.88
N ASP A 432 14.23 16.15 -26.08
CA ASP A 432 15.09 15.64 -27.16
C ASP A 432 16.05 16.71 -27.69
N GLU A 433 15.63 17.97 -27.73
CA GLU A 433 16.46 19.09 -28.16
C GLU A 433 17.54 19.47 -27.15
N THR A 434 17.20 19.49 -25.86
CA THR A 434 18.10 19.99 -24.82
C THR A 434 19.01 18.92 -24.23
N GLY A 435 18.54 17.65 -24.24
CA GLY A 435 19.24 16.53 -23.59
C GLY A 435 19.38 16.70 -22.06
N GLU A 436 18.83 17.76 -21.50
CA GLU A 436 18.97 18.10 -20.09
C GLU A 436 17.87 17.46 -19.25
N ARG A 437 18.26 16.51 -18.40
CA ARG A 437 17.48 16.12 -17.23
C ARG A 437 17.70 17.17 -16.13
N LEU A 438 16.67 17.91 -15.80
CA LEU A 438 16.69 18.93 -14.74
C LEU A 438 16.72 18.33 -13.31
N GLU A 439 17.15 17.07 -13.16
CA GLU A 439 17.13 16.36 -11.88
C GLU A 439 18.01 16.99 -10.78
N ASN A 440 19.01 17.82 -11.14
CA ASN A 440 20.01 18.33 -10.19
C ASN A 440 20.13 19.86 -10.13
N GLN A 441 19.28 20.61 -10.80
CA GLN A 441 19.30 22.06 -10.59
C GLN A 441 18.55 22.36 -9.28
N THR A 442 19.32 22.51 -8.22
CA THR A 442 18.93 23.21 -7.00
C THR A 442 18.25 24.52 -7.40
N TYR A 443 17.13 24.83 -6.75
CA TYR A 443 16.38 26.08 -6.83
C TYR A 443 17.32 27.31 -6.80
N LEU A 444 17.89 27.68 -7.90
CA LEU A 444 18.52 28.97 -8.10
C LEU A 444 17.52 29.79 -8.92
N ASP A 445 16.57 30.40 -8.23
CA ASP A 445 15.83 31.56 -8.72
C ASP A 445 16.82 32.68 -9.00
N THR A 446 17.52 32.57 -10.12
CA THR A 446 18.20 33.74 -10.70
C THR A 446 17.12 34.51 -11.45
N GLU A 447 16.93 35.78 -11.11
CA GLU A 447 16.01 36.68 -11.83
C GLU A 447 16.18 36.49 -13.34
N GLY A 448 15.12 35.97 -14.02
CA GLY A 448 15.10 35.75 -15.47
C GLY A 448 15.54 34.35 -15.96
N GLY A 449 15.90 33.43 -15.08
CA GLY A 449 16.21 32.04 -15.43
C GLY A 449 14.99 31.20 -15.78
N PRO A 450 15.19 29.98 -16.31
CA PRO A 450 14.09 29.05 -16.56
C PRO A 450 13.49 28.57 -15.23
N ILE A 451 12.18 28.67 -15.09
CA ILE A 451 11.44 28.19 -13.91
C ILE A 451 11.08 26.73 -14.11
N THR A 452 11.35 25.91 -13.11
CA THR A 452 11.02 24.48 -13.17
C THR A 452 9.68 24.19 -12.48
N ARG A 453 8.78 23.46 -13.15
CA ARG A 453 7.48 23.04 -12.62
C ARG A 453 7.31 21.55 -12.73
N TYR A 454 6.56 20.98 -11.78
CA TYR A 454 6.11 19.60 -11.85
C TYR A 454 4.84 19.54 -12.70
N VAL A 455 4.84 18.63 -13.66
CA VAL A 455 3.67 18.32 -14.49
C VAL A 455 3.42 16.83 -14.42
N ARG A 456 2.22 16.46 -14.04
CA ARG A 456 1.74 15.08 -13.98
C ARG A 456 0.54 14.90 -14.86
N VAL A 457 0.51 13.80 -15.60
CA VAL A 457 -0.59 13.44 -16.48
C VAL A 457 -0.91 11.96 -16.32
N ASP A 458 -2.14 11.65 -15.98
CA ASP A 458 -2.66 10.29 -15.86
C ASP A 458 -3.72 10.04 -16.93
N TYR A 459 -3.38 9.27 -17.96
CA TYR A 459 -4.31 8.88 -19.01
C TYR A 459 -5.04 7.60 -18.62
N GLN A 460 -6.36 7.60 -18.70
CA GLN A 460 -7.17 6.38 -18.66
C GLN A 460 -7.46 5.92 -20.08
N LEU A 461 -6.99 4.74 -20.45
CA LEU A 461 -7.15 4.21 -21.79
C LEU A 461 -8.40 3.34 -21.90
N ARG A 462 -9.00 3.28 -23.10
CA ARG A 462 -10.21 2.49 -23.38
C ARG A 462 -10.04 0.99 -23.13
N ASN A 463 -8.82 0.47 -23.16
CA ASN A 463 -8.52 -0.92 -22.83
C ASN A 463 -8.50 -1.21 -21.31
N GLY A 464 -8.85 -0.22 -20.48
CA GLY A 464 -8.85 -0.32 -19.02
C GLY A 464 -7.47 -0.17 -18.36
N THR A 465 -6.42 0.10 -19.12
CA THR A 465 -5.08 0.40 -18.58
C THR A 465 -4.90 1.90 -18.37
N SER A 466 -4.02 2.27 -17.44
CA SER A 466 -3.61 3.66 -17.22
C SER A 466 -2.18 3.89 -17.73
N LEU A 467 -1.92 5.09 -18.26
CA LEU A 467 -0.57 5.55 -18.57
C LEU A 467 -0.31 6.82 -17.77
N ARG A 468 0.59 6.76 -16.83
CA ARG A 468 0.94 7.87 -15.96
C ARG A 468 2.30 8.44 -16.32
N ARG A 469 2.40 9.77 -16.34
CA ARG A 469 3.59 10.54 -16.64
C ARG A 469 3.80 11.62 -15.60
N GLU A 470 5.05 11.84 -15.24
CA GLU A 470 5.44 12.88 -14.30
C GLU A 470 6.77 13.48 -14.72
N TRP A 471 6.80 14.79 -14.92
CA TRP A 471 8.00 15.49 -15.37
C TRP A 471 8.31 16.69 -14.47
N ARG A 472 9.60 16.96 -14.36
CA ARG A 472 10.08 18.29 -14.01
C ARG A 472 10.41 19.02 -15.32
N VAL A 473 9.63 20.04 -15.63
CA VAL A 473 9.73 20.76 -16.91
C VAL A 473 10.30 22.14 -16.67
N SER A 474 11.30 22.52 -17.45
CA SER A 474 11.81 23.89 -17.50
C SER A 474 10.90 24.72 -18.40
N ILE A 475 10.30 25.77 -17.85
CA ILE A 475 9.40 26.66 -18.59
C ILE A 475 10.19 27.86 -19.08
N VAL A 476 10.56 27.85 -20.36
CA VAL A 476 11.18 28.96 -21.03
C VAL A 476 10.11 29.88 -21.61
N ASN A 477 10.25 31.19 -21.41
CA ASN A 477 9.27 32.16 -21.91
C ASN A 477 9.10 32.07 -23.43
N GLY A 478 7.84 31.95 -23.88
CA GLY A 478 7.50 31.86 -25.31
C GLY A 478 7.69 30.47 -25.93
N SER A 479 8.16 29.46 -25.17
CA SER A 479 8.21 28.07 -25.65
C SER A 479 6.82 27.47 -25.86
N ASP A 480 6.73 26.42 -26.67
CA ASP A 480 5.45 25.70 -26.88
C ASP A 480 4.94 25.09 -25.56
N VAL A 481 5.83 24.60 -24.71
CA VAL A 481 5.49 24.12 -23.37
C VAL A 481 4.89 25.24 -22.53
N HIS A 482 5.48 26.44 -22.51
CA HIS A 482 4.94 27.60 -21.80
C HIS A 482 3.54 27.95 -22.30
N ARG A 483 3.34 28.04 -23.62
CA ARG A 483 2.05 28.38 -24.24
C ARG A 483 0.97 27.37 -23.90
N LEU A 484 1.25 26.06 -24.09
CA LEU A 484 0.29 24.99 -23.84
C LEU A 484 -0.03 24.84 -22.34
N LEU A 485 0.96 24.94 -21.49
CA LEU A 485 0.76 24.91 -20.04
C LEU A 485 -0.08 26.11 -19.59
N THR A 486 0.17 27.32 -20.12
CA THR A 486 -0.63 28.51 -19.83
C THR A 486 -2.09 28.32 -20.26
N GLN A 487 -2.34 27.67 -21.40
CA GLN A 487 -3.70 27.35 -21.85
C GLN A 487 -4.40 26.39 -20.87
N LEU A 488 -3.74 25.32 -20.45
CA LEU A 488 -4.31 24.32 -19.55
C LEU A 488 -4.58 24.89 -18.14
N VAL A 489 -3.65 25.66 -17.61
CA VAL A 489 -3.82 26.30 -16.29
C VAL A 489 -4.94 27.33 -16.27
N ASN A 490 -5.18 27.99 -17.41
CA ASN A 490 -6.23 29.01 -17.55
C ASN A 490 -7.60 28.43 -17.95
N ARG A 491 -7.76 27.10 -18.00
CA ARG A 491 -9.08 26.47 -18.14
C ARG A 491 -9.95 26.75 -16.90
N THR A 492 -11.26 26.78 -17.09
CA THR A 492 -12.22 27.04 -16.00
C THR A 492 -12.12 25.98 -14.92
N ASP A 493 -12.09 24.70 -15.29
CA ASP A 493 -11.96 23.56 -14.37
C ASP A 493 -10.65 23.60 -13.57
N SER A 494 -9.54 23.99 -14.18
CA SER A 494 -8.27 24.21 -13.49
C SER A 494 -8.34 25.34 -12.47
N ARG A 495 -9.01 26.45 -12.81
CA ARG A 495 -9.22 27.58 -11.89
C ARG A 495 -10.19 27.25 -10.77
N GLU A 496 -11.23 26.45 -11.04
CA GLU A 496 -12.13 25.92 -10.02
C GLU A 496 -11.37 25.09 -8.99
N SER A 497 -10.45 24.24 -9.45
CA SER A 497 -9.58 23.45 -8.58
C SER A 497 -8.62 24.33 -7.76
N LEU A 498 -8.02 25.37 -8.36
CA LEU A 498 -7.16 26.32 -7.64
C LEU A 498 -7.91 27.04 -6.49
N ILE A 499 -9.17 27.37 -6.70
CA ILE A 499 -10.03 27.92 -5.66
C ILE A 499 -10.48 26.83 -4.67
N GLY A 500 -10.54 25.57 -5.08
CA GLY A 500 -11.06 24.44 -4.29
C GLY A 500 -12.57 24.24 -4.43
N ILE A 501 -13.23 24.94 -5.38
CA ILE A 501 -14.68 24.91 -5.53
C ILE A 501 -15.18 23.74 -6.41
N ASP A 502 -14.30 23.07 -7.13
CA ASP A 502 -14.59 21.88 -7.95
C ASP A 502 -15.29 20.77 -7.15
N SER A 503 -14.94 20.63 -5.88
CA SER A 503 -15.54 19.63 -4.99
C SER A 503 -17.02 19.92 -4.68
N LEU A 504 -17.50 21.17 -4.75
CA LEU A 504 -18.90 21.51 -4.53
C LEU A 504 -19.86 20.84 -5.53
N ALA A 505 -19.41 20.61 -6.75
CA ALA A 505 -20.23 19.93 -7.75
C ALA A 505 -20.62 18.50 -7.33
N ARG A 506 -19.79 17.83 -6.56
CA ARG A 506 -20.05 16.47 -6.02
C ARG A 506 -21.17 16.43 -5.00
N TYR A 507 -21.42 17.56 -4.32
CA TYR A 507 -22.39 17.67 -3.23
C TYR A 507 -23.67 18.43 -3.62
N GLY A 508 -23.90 18.68 -4.91
CA GLY A 508 -25.10 19.39 -5.39
C GLY A 508 -24.90 20.88 -5.66
N GLY A 509 -23.65 21.33 -5.71
CA GLY A 509 -23.28 22.70 -6.08
C GLY A 509 -23.58 23.74 -5.00
N VAL A 510 -23.69 25.01 -5.41
CA VAL A 510 -23.89 26.16 -4.50
C VAL A 510 -25.13 26.01 -3.62
N ASN A 511 -26.19 25.38 -4.13
CA ASN A 511 -27.45 25.22 -3.38
C ASN A 511 -27.34 24.31 -2.15
N ALA A 512 -26.33 23.43 -2.13
CA ALA A 512 -26.07 22.53 -1.02
C ALA A 512 -25.28 23.20 0.13
N VAL A 513 -24.78 24.42 -0.08
CA VAL A 513 -24.06 25.19 0.95
C VAL A 513 -25.04 25.75 1.97
N ILE A 514 -24.80 25.45 3.25
CA ILE A 514 -25.67 25.85 4.37
C ILE A 514 -25.07 26.90 5.30
N SER A 515 -23.76 26.94 5.42
CA SER A 515 -23.01 27.89 6.24
C SER A 515 -21.53 27.89 5.84
N GLY A 516 -20.72 28.69 6.49
CA GLY A 516 -19.27 28.68 6.34
C GLY A 516 -18.59 29.57 7.34
N TYR A 517 -17.27 29.63 7.27
CA TYR A 517 -16.50 30.61 8.02
C TYR A 517 -15.25 31.02 7.23
N VAL A 518 -14.73 32.21 7.61
CA VAL A 518 -13.45 32.74 7.14
C VAL A 518 -12.63 33.09 8.37
N ARG A 519 -11.45 32.42 8.53
CA ARG A 519 -10.53 32.65 9.64
C ARG A 519 -9.20 33.20 9.12
N ARG A 520 -8.74 34.29 9.70
CA ARG A 520 -7.42 34.85 9.42
C ARG A 520 -6.36 34.19 10.28
N TYR A 521 -5.28 33.74 9.66
CA TYR A 521 -4.17 33.06 10.38
C TYR A 521 -3.31 34.03 11.20
N ASP A 522 -3.23 35.32 10.79
CA ASP A 522 -2.39 36.33 11.41
C ASP A 522 -2.99 36.92 12.68
N THR A 523 -4.31 37.11 12.72
CA THR A 523 -5.05 37.78 13.84
C THR A 523 -5.93 36.83 14.63
N ASP A 524 -6.09 35.58 14.16
CA ASP A 524 -7.01 34.59 14.73
C ASP A 524 -8.47 35.06 14.78
N GLU A 525 -8.82 36.04 13.95
CA GLU A 525 -10.17 36.56 13.81
C GLU A 525 -11.01 35.66 12.89
N VAL A 526 -12.26 35.44 13.26
CA VAL A 526 -13.22 34.62 12.51
C VAL A 526 -14.43 35.45 12.10
N ALA A 527 -14.87 35.28 10.86
CA ALA A 527 -16.14 35.73 10.36
C ALA A 527 -17.02 34.54 10.02
N GLU A 528 -18.11 34.35 10.76
CA GLU A 528 -19.11 33.33 10.44
C GLU A 528 -19.98 33.80 9.28
N LEU A 529 -20.25 32.90 8.34
CA LEU A 529 -21.06 33.16 7.17
C LEU A 529 -22.44 32.55 7.33
N THR A 530 -23.45 33.39 7.23
CA THR A 530 -24.84 32.94 7.08
C THR A 530 -24.96 32.12 5.79
N ARG A 531 -26.03 31.34 5.67
CA ARG A 531 -26.30 30.54 4.47
C ARG A 531 -26.21 31.37 3.17
N GLN A 532 -26.85 32.55 3.18
CA GLN A 532 -26.84 33.41 2.00
C GLN A 532 -25.42 33.90 1.66
N GLN A 533 -24.68 34.38 2.67
CA GLN A 533 -23.29 34.84 2.49
C GLN A 533 -22.36 33.71 1.98
N ALA A 534 -22.51 32.47 2.52
CA ALA A 534 -21.75 31.33 2.09
C ALA A 534 -22.08 30.91 0.62
N GLN A 535 -23.35 30.98 0.24
CA GLN A 535 -23.79 30.73 -1.16
C GLN A 535 -23.32 31.85 -2.08
N ASP A 536 -23.37 33.13 -1.63
CA ASP A 536 -22.86 34.26 -2.40
C ASP A 536 -21.35 34.12 -2.63
N LEU A 537 -20.58 33.75 -1.60
CA LEU A 537 -19.14 33.49 -1.72
C LEU A 537 -18.84 32.37 -2.70
N ALA A 538 -19.56 31.24 -2.62
CA ALA A 538 -19.42 30.14 -3.54
C ALA A 538 -19.76 30.55 -5.00
N SER A 539 -20.79 31.36 -5.18
CA SER A 539 -21.19 31.90 -6.50
C SER A 539 -20.14 32.83 -7.10
N LEU A 540 -19.54 33.67 -6.24
CA LEU A 540 -18.45 34.57 -6.64
C LEU A 540 -17.19 33.80 -6.99
N ALA A 541 -16.88 32.72 -6.26
CA ALA A 541 -15.78 31.82 -6.54
C ALA A 541 -15.91 31.19 -7.95
N LEU A 542 -17.09 30.65 -8.30
CA LEU A 542 -17.38 30.15 -9.64
C LEU A 542 -17.28 31.24 -10.72
N ALA A 543 -17.77 32.44 -10.41
CA ALA A 543 -17.68 33.56 -11.33
C ALA A 543 -16.23 34.07 -11.53
N ASP A 544 -15.38 33.98 -10.53
CA ASP A 544 -13.96 34.30 -10.65
C ASP A 544 -13.21 33.20 -11.44
N ALA A 545 -13.56 31.92 -11.25
CA ALA A 545 -13.02 30.84 -12.06
C ALA A 545 -13.34 30.99 -13.56
N ALA A 546 -14.61 31.36 -13.87
CA ALA A 546 -15.07 31.52 -15.27
C ALA A 546 -14.56 32.78 -15.96
N ASN A 547 -14.43 33.92 -15.24
CA ASN A 547 -14.19 35.27 -15.80
C ASN A 547 -13.06 36.01 -15.09
N SER A 548 -11.89 35.42 -14.96
CA SER A 548 -10.77 36.11 -14.32
C SER A 548 -10.17 37.21 -15.19
N SER A 549 -9.73 38.29 -14.54
CA SER A 549 -9.23 39.53 -15.15
C SER A 549 -7.80 39.45 -15.75
N GLY A 550 -7.22 38.26 -15.91
CA GLY A 550 -5.92 38.07 -16.55
C GLY A 550 -5.50 36.62 -16.70
N PRO A 551 -4.67 36.28 -17.70
CA PRO A 551 -4.13 34.94 -17.82
C PRO A 551 -3.13 34.67 -16.67
N LEU A 552 -3.28 33.51 -16.04
CA LEU A 552 -2.29 32.98 -15.11
C LEU A 552 -1.04 32.59 -15.90
N ASP A 553 0.12 33.09 -15.50
CA ASP A 553 1.41 32.70 -16.07
C ASP A 553 2.04 31.63 -15.15
N PRO A 554 2.21 30.39 -15.62
CA PRO A 554 2.84 29.32 -14.82
C PRO A 554 4.30 29.63 -14.43
N ARG A 555 4.89 30.69 -14.96
CA ARG A 555 6.22 31.19 -14.57
C ARG A 555 6.16 32.18 -13.39
N SER A 556 5.02 32.78 -13.14
CA SER A 556 4.88 33.77 -12.06
C SER A 556 4.89 33.06 -10.70
N ASP A 557 5.57 33.65 -9.72
CA ASP A 557 5.46 33.21 -8.33
C ASP A 557 4.10 33.57 -7.73
N ASP A 558 3.39 34.56 -8.30
CA ASP A 558 2.01 34.90 -7.93
C ASP A 558 1.02 33.77 -8.25
N PHE A 559 1.41 32.83 -9.10
CA PHE A 559 0.65 31.63 -9.38
C PHE A 559 0.50 30.71 -8.15
N TYR A 560 1.46 30.76 -7.24
CA TYR A 560 1.49 29.97 -5.99
C TYR A 560 1.09 30.78 -4.76
N SER A 561 1.09 32.10 -4.86
CA SER A 561 0.76 32.94 -3.71
C SER A 561 -0.75 33.07 -3.61
N TYR A 562 -1.28 32.85 -2.40
CA TYR A 562 -2.55 33.43 -2.01
C TYR A 562 -2.52 34.93 -2.34
N ALA A 563 -3.64 35.53 -2.66
CA ALA A 563 -3.70 36.98 -2.79
C ALA A 563 -3.08 37.60 -1.54
N LYS A 564 -2.19 38.56 -1.73
CA LYS A 564 -1.41 39.17 -0.64
C LYS A 564 -2.35 39.68 0.46
N GLY A 565 -2.23 39.14 1.67
CA GLY A 565 -3.11 39.44 2.80
C GLY A 565 -4.30 38.51 2.95
N TYR A 566 -4.45 37.46 2.12
CA TYR A 566 -5.53 36.47 2.18
C TYR A 566 -5.00 35.07 2.55
N ASP A 567 -4.05 35.02 3.49
CA ASP A 567 -3.63 33.77 4.14
C ASP A 567 -4.68 33.42 5.19
N MET A 568 -5.71 32.70 4.76
CA MET A 568 -6.95 32.44 5.51
C MET A 568 -7.36 30.99 5.36
N ASP A 569 -8.06 30.49 6.39
CA ASP A 569 -8.84 29.24 6.31
C ASP A 569 -10.30 29.61 5.99
N ILE A 570 -10.77 29.22 4.83
CA ILE A 570 -12.15 29.40 4.39
C ILE A 570 -12.77 28.04 4.23
N GLN A 571 -13.85 27.80 4.94
CA GLN A 571 -14.56 26.53 4.82
C GLN A 571 -16.04 26.75 4.62
N LEU A 572 -16.59 26.12 3.58
CA LEU A 572 -18.01 26.07 3.31
C LEU A 572 -18.58 24.74 3.82
N ARG A 573 -19.64 24.81 4.60
CA ARG A 573 -20.36 23.62 5.06
C ARG A 573 -21.43 23.24 4.06
N VAL A 574 -21.41 21.99 3.62
CA VAL A 574 -22.26 21.48 2.55
C VAL A 574 -23.06 20.28 3.07
N VAL A 575 -24.35 20.23 2.73
CA VAL A 575 -25.22 19.09 3.05
C VAL A 575 -24.95 17.95 2.06
N ILE A 576 -24.69 16.75 2.57
CA ILE A 576 -24.58 15.52 1.75
C ILE A 576 -25.97 14.85 1.68
N ASP A 577 -26.63 14.71 2.83
CA ASP A 577 -28.00 14.19 2.96
C ASP A 577 -28.70 14.84 4.17
N ARG A 578 -29.90 14.39 4.52
CA ARG A 578 -30.71 15.03 5.58
C ARG A 578 -30.05 15.13 6.95
N GLU A 579 -28.97 14.37 7.19
CA GLU A 579 -28.38 14.20 8.52
C GLU A 579 -26.85 14.38 8.52
N THR A 580 -26.22 14.45 7.32
CA THR A 580 -24.77 14.58 7.21
C THR A 580 -24.35 15.82 6.44
N SER A 581 -23.36 16.52 6.95
CA SER A 581 -22.69 17.63 6.29
C SER A 581 -21.19 17.40 6.24
N THR A 582 -20.53 17.99 5.25
CA THR A 582 -19.07 18.02 5.14
C THR A 582 -18.61 19.45 4.94
N THR A 583 -17.30 19.69 5.08
CA THR A 583 -16.70 20.98 4.79
C THR A 583 -15.91 20.94 3.50
N VAL A 584 -16.01 22.00 2.72
CA VAL A 584 -15.26 22.23 1.48
C VAL A 584 -14.32 23.40 1.73
N PRO A 585 -13.01 23.20 1.75
CA PRO A 585 -12.05 24.29 1.90
C PRO A 585 -11.96 25.11 0.62
N LEU A 586 -11.85 26.43 0.74
CA LEU A 586 -11.62 27.35 -0.37
C LEU A 586 -10.30 28.09 -0.20
N ASN A 587 -9.63 28.34 -1.32
CA ASN A 587 -8.46 29.20 -1.40
C ASN A 587 -8.83 30.52 -2.08
N VAL A 588 -8.10 31.59 -1.79
CA VAL A 588 -8.27 32.90 -2.43
C VAL A 588 -7.03 33.20 -3.28
N PRO A 589 -6.93 32.67 -4.50
CA PRO A 589 -5.81 33.00 -5.38
C PRO A 589 -5.86 34.46 -5.83
N ALA A 590 -4.73 34.98 -6.29
CA ALA A 590 -4.58 36.39 -6.66
C ALA A 590 -5.57 36.84 -7.75
N PHE A 591 -6.04 35.94 -8.60
CA PHE A 591 -7.03 36.24 -9.63
C PHE A 591 -8.49 36.30 -9.13
N ALA A 592 -8.80 35.82 -7.94
CA ALA A 592 -10.15 35.75 -7.38
C ALA A 592 -10.60 37.10 -6.79
N LEU A 593 -10.65 38.13 -7.62
CA LEU A 593 -10.88 39.52 -7.19
C LEU A 593 -12.28 39.77 -6.60
N ARG A 594 -13.28 39.01 -7.04
CA ARG A 594 -14.66 39.15 -6.50
C ARG A 594 -14.77 38.55 -5.11
N MET A 595 -14.13 37.38 -4.92
CA MET A 595 -14.00 36.77 -3.59
C MET A 595 -13.26 37.70 -2.62
N GLN A 596 -12.13 38.26 -3.05
CA GLN A 596 -11.34 39.19 -2.23
C GLN A 596 -12.20 40.37 -1.76
N LYS A 597 -12.90 41.03 -2.69
CA LYS A 597 -13.78 42.15 -2.40
C LYS A 597 -14.93 41.80 -1.44
N PHE A 598 -15.47 40.58 -1.57
CA PHE A 598 -16.51 40.09 -0.67
C PHE A 598 -15.95 39.90 0.74
N ILE A 599 -14.79 39.24 0.87
CA ILE A 599 -14.14 38.99 2.16
C ILE A 599 -13.74 40.27 2.86
N ASP A 600 -13.25 41.28 2.12
CA ASP A 600 -12.93 42.61 2.68
C ASP A 600 -14.15 43.32 3.28
N GLY A 601 -15.36 42.97 2.86
CA GLY A 601 -16.62 43.49 3.39
C GLY A 601 -17.17 42.72 4.60
N LEU A 602 -16.53 41.66 5.07
CA LEU A 602 -16.98 40.88 6.23
C LEU A 602 -16.57 41.52 7.55
N GLU A 603 -17.42 41.38 8.57
CA GLU A 603 -17.11 41.76 9.94
C GLU A 603 -16.43 40.59 10.64
N PHE A 604 -15.18 40.79 11.08
CA PHE A 604 -14.39 39.79 11.80
C PHE A 604 -14.48 40.04 13.32
N GLN A 605 -14.54 38.95 14.08
CA GLN A 605 -14.55 38.98 15.54
C GLN A 605 -13.38 38.15 16.06
N VAL A 606 -12.72 38.62 17.14
CA VAL A 606 -11.65 37.86 17.81
C VAL A 606 -12.28 36.65 18.49
N ASP A 607 -11.82 35.47 18.11
CA ASP A 607 -12.38 34.20 18.60
C ASP A 607 -11.98 33.98 20.07
N GLY A 608 -12.97 34.02 20.97
CA GLY A 608 -12.80 33.61 22.36
C GLY A 608 -13.01 32.11 22.60
N THR A 609 -13.75 31.42 21.74
CA THR A 609 -14.08 29.98 21.92
C THR A 609 -14.79 29.41 20.68
N TYR A 610 -14.10 29.21 19.57
CA TYR A 610 -14.72 28.51 18.44
C TYR A 610 -14.60 26.98 18.63
N ASP A 611 -15.72 26.34 18.93
CA ASP A 611 -15.86 24.87 18.87
C ASP A 611 -16.60 24.52 17.58
N SER A 612 -15.84 24.00 16.59
CA SER A 612 -16.37 23.61 15.28
C SER A 612 -17.42 22.48 15.33
N SER A 613 -17.68 21.92 16.51
CA SER A 613 -18.62 20.82 16.74
C SER A 613 -20.05 21.26 17.10
N THR A 614 -20.32 22.54 17.33
CA THR A 614 -21.54 23.00 18.04
C THR A 614 -22.66 23.62 17.19
N VAL A 615 -22.52 23.73 15.86
CA VAL A 615 -23.66 24.17 15.03
C VAL A 615 -24.55 22.98 14.69
N ALA A 616 -25.61 22.78 15.45
CA ALA A 616 -26.60 21.75 15.16
C ALA A 616 -27.29 22.02 13.82
N VAL A 617 -27.38 20.98 13.00
CA VAL A 617 -28.00 21.02 11.65
C VAL A 617 -29.50 21.40 11.74
N ASP A 618 -30.12 21.14 12.88
CA ASP A 618 -31.57 21.31 13.10
C ASP A 618 -32.03 22.79 13.16
N GLU A 619 -31.19 23.76 13.58
CA GLU A 619 -31.61 25.18 13.63
C GLU A 619 -31.64 25.87 12.26
N ILE A 620 -30.96 25.31 11.25
CA ILE A 620 -30.80 25.95 9.93
C ILE A 620 -31.86 25.50 8.92
N LEU A 621 -32.51 24.36 9.16
CA LEU A 621 -33.52 23.81 8.23
C LEU A 621 -34.95 24.35 8.47
N TYR A 622 -35.21 25.07 9.58
CA TYR A 622 -36.54 25.59 9.92
C TYR A 622 -36.67 27.12 9.88
N ASN A 623 -35.64 27.88 9.52
CA ASN A 623 -35.66 29.30 9.20
C ASN A 623 -35.32 29.49 7.72
#